data_5d78362fdc7f50f25af039b6ce0d78ab
#
_entry.id   5d78362fdc7f50f25af039b6ce0d78ab
#
_cell.length_a   1.000
_cell.length_b   1.000
_cell.length_c   1.000
_cell.angle_alpha   90.00
_cell.angle_beta   90.00
_cell.angle_gamma   90.00
#
_symmetry.space_group_name_H-M   'P 1'
#
loop_
_entity.id
_entity.type
_entity.pdbx_description
1 polymer ?
#
loop_
_entity_poly.entity_id
_entity_poly.type
_entity_poly.pdbx_seq_one_letter_code
_entity_poly.pdbx_strand_id
1 'polypeptide(L)' 'MSFTLKYKDLNEKREIPNENYTIKDLLDDLEVSAQTTVCKQNGELVIEDTVIETGDEIQLVQIIYGG' A
#
# COMPACT_ATOMS: atom_id res chain seq x y z
N MET A 1 4.03 15.52 4.21
CA MET A 1 3.64 14.76 3.04
C MET A 1 3.06 13.42 3.45
N SER A 2 1.84 13.19 3.11
CA SER A 2 1.11 12.03 3.62
C SER A 2 0.25 11.40 2.55
N PHE A 3 -0.18 10.18 2.83
CA PHE A 3 -1.11 9.44 1.97
C PHE A 3 -2.11 8.73 2.87
N THR A 4 -3.18 8.21 2.26
CA THR A 4 -4.19 7.44 2.99
C THR A 4 -3.96 5.95 2.76
N LEU A 5 -3.90 5.19 3.84
CA LEU A 5 -3.75 3.74 3.78
C LEU A 5 -5.08 3.07 4.14
N LYS A 6 -5.53 2.19 3.26
CA LYS A 6 -6.69 1.34 3.53
C LYS A 6 -6.25 -0.11 3.51
N TYR A 7 -6.38 -0.79 4.62
CA TYR A 7 -5.97 -2.19 4.75
C TYR A 7 -6.89 -2.88 5.73
N LYS A 8 -7.62 -3.87 5.26
CA LYS A 8 -8.66 -4.54 6.05
C LYS A 8 -9.64 -3.48 6.57
N ASP A 9 -9.83 -3.40 7.87
CA ASP A 9 -10.71 -2.39 8.46
C ASP A 9 -9.98 -1.10 8.79
N LEU A 10 -8.69 -1.05 8.49
CA LEU A 10 -7.87 0.11 8.77
C LEU A 10 -8.05 1.18 7.69
N ASN A 11 -8.22 2.41 8.10
CA ASN A 11 -8.29 3.54 7.20
C ASN A 11 -7.60 4.69 7.91
N GLU A 12 -6.34 4.92 7.60
CA GLU A 12 -5.57 5.93 8.31
C GLU A 12 -4.69 6.74 7.38
N LYS A 13 -4.31 7.91 7.85
CA LYS A 13 -3.38 8.78 7.15
C LYS A 13 -1.97 8.47 7.66
N ARG A 14 -1.04 8.28 6.74
CA ARG A 14 0.34 7.97 7.09
C ARG A 14 1.28 8.95 6.42
N GLU A 15 2.40 9.22 7.08
CA GLU A 15 3.44 10.07 6.51
C GLU A 15 4.31 9.30 5.54
N ILE A 16 4.75 9.98 4.50
CA ILE A 16 5.73 9.44 3.56
C ILE A 16 7.10 9.73 4.17
N PRO A 17 7.85 8.69 4.57
CA PRO A 17 9.10 8.92 5.33
C PRO A 17 10.26 9.46 4.50
N ASN A 18 10.25 9.21 3.20
CA ASN A 18 11.35 9.65 2.35
C ASN A 18 10.89 9.69 0.89
N GLU A 19 11.71 10.32 0.04
CA GLU A 19 11.45 10.34 -1.38
C GLU A 19 11.56 8.94 -1.96
N ASN A 20 10.81 8.69 -3.02
CA ASN A 20 10.79 7.39 -3.69
C ASN A 20 10.32 6.24 -2.79
N TYR A 21 9.46 6.57 -1.84
CA TYR A 21 8.84 5.56 -0.99
C TYR A 21 7.85 4.76 -1.82
N THR A 22 8.11 3.47 -1.98
CA THR A 22 7.29 2.61 -2.83
C THR A 22 6.28 1.82 -2.03
N ILE A 23 5.35 1.20 -2.75
CA ILE A 23 4.39 0.30 -2.11
C ILE A 23 5.13 -0.86 -1.44
N LYS A 24 6.21 -1.35 -2.05
CA LYS A 24 7.02 -2.39 -1.43
C LYS A 24 7.57 -1.95 -0.08
N ASP A 25 8.06 -0.70 0.00
CA ASP A 25 8.55 -0.16 1.26
C ASP A 25 7.44 -0.13 2.31
N LEU A 26 6.24 0.24 1.90
CA LEU A 26 5.08 0.25 2.78
C LEU A 26 4.74 -1.17 3.26
N LEU A 27 4.75 -2.14 2.35
CA LEU A 27 4.47 -3.53 2.73
C LEU A 27 5.51 -4.06 3.71
N ASP A 28 6.78 -3.71 3.51
CA ASP A 28 7.84 -4.10 4.43
C ASP A 28 7.61 -3.48 5.82
N ASP A 29 7.22 -2.21 5.86
CA ASP A 29 6.91 -1.54 7.12
C ASP A 29 5.75 -2.18 7.86
N LEU A 30 4.77 -2.69 7.13
CA LEU A 30 3.59 -3.34 7.69
C LEU A 30 3.80 -4.83 7.93
N GLU A 31 4.95 -5.36 7.51
CA GLU A 31 5.25 -6.79 7.59
C GLU A 31 4.22 -7.63 6.83
N VAL A 32 3.81 -7.13 5.67
CA VAL A 32 2.84 -7.79 4.80
C VAL A 32 3.56 -8.32 3.56
N SER A 33 3.22 -9.54 3.16
CA SER A 33 3.85 -10.17 2.00
C SER A 33 3.32 -9.58 0.69
N ALA A 34 4.22 -9.13 -0.16
CA ALA A 34 3.84 -8.63 -1.48
C ALA A 34 3.26 -9.73 -2.37
N GLN A 35 3.62 -10.97 -2.11
CA GLN A 35 3.14 -12.10 -2.91
C GLN A 35 1.67 -12.42 -2.66
N THR A 36 1.16 -12.04 -1.51
CA THR A 36 -0.22 -12.34 -1.13
C THR A 36 -1.08 -11.09 -1.03
N THR A 37 -0.59 -9.97 -1.52
CA THR A 37 -1.30 -8.71 -1.41
C THR A 37 -1.40 -8.02 -2.76
N VAL A 38 -2.62 -7.61 -3.09
CA VAL A 38 -2.88 -6.78 -4.27
C VAL A 38 -2.91 -5.33 -3.83
N CYS A 39 -2.24 -4.46 -4.58
CA CYS A 39 -2.14 -3.05 -4.23
C CYS A 39 -2.89 -2.20 -5.24
N LYS A 40 -3.63 -1.23 -4.73
CA LYS A 40 -4.32 -0.25 -5.57
C LYS A 40 -3.87 1.15 -5.18
N GLN A 41 -3.61 1.98 -6.18
CA GLN A 41 -3.28 3.39 -5.99
C GLN A 41 -4.37 4.20 -6.66
N ASN A 42 -5.11 4.95 -5.87
CA ASN A 42 -6.23 5.79 -6.37
C ASN A 42 -7.23 4.96 -7.19
N GLY A 43 -7.49 3.74 -6.75
CA GLY A 43 -8.47 2.87 -7.40
C GLY A 43 -7.93 2.00 -8.53
N GLU A 44 -6.67 2.15 -8.88
CA GLU A 44 -6.06 1.37 -9.96
C GLU A 44 -5.09 0.35 -9.43
N LEU A 45 -5.10 -0.84 -10.02
CA LEU A 45 -4.12 -1.87 -9.66
C LEU A 45 -2.73 -1.43 -10.09
N VAL A 46 -1.79 -1.55 -9.17
CA VAL A 46 -0.40 -1.18 -9.43
C VAL A 46 0.54 -2.24 -8.88
N ILE A 47 1.77 -2.21 -9.36
CA ILE A 47 2.80 -3.13 -8.88
C ILE A 47 3.50 -2.53 -7.65
N GLU A 48 4.25 -3.37 -6.95
CA GLU A 48 4.92 -2.97 -5.71
C GLU A 48 6.01 -1.93 -5.90
N ASP A 49 6.53 -1.78 -7.10
CA ASP A 49 7.56 -0.79 -7.39
C ASP A 49 7.01 0.62 -7.59
N THR A 50 5.70 0.78 -7.53
CA THR A 50 5.07 2.08 -7.72
C THR A 50 5.38 3.01 -6.56
N VAL A 51 5.78 4.23 -6.89
CA VAL A 51 6.09 5.25 -5.87
C VAL A 51 4.79 5.84 -5.34
N ILE A 52 4.71 5.96 -4.02
CA ILE A 52 3.56 6.59 -3.34
C ILE A 52 3.81 8.09 -3.28
N GLU A 53 2.81 8.86 -3.69
CA GLU A 53 2.90 10.32 -3.71
C GLU A 53 1.94 10.94 -2.71
N THR A 54 2.20 12.19 -2.38
CA THR A 54 1.36 12.94 -1.45
C THR A 54 -0.09 12.96 -1.94
N GLY A 55 -1.00 12.64 -1.05
CA GLY A 55 -2.42 12.65 -1.36
C GLY A 55 -2.95 11.37 -1.98
N ASP A 56 -2.10 10.41 -2.22
CA ASP A 56 -2.55 9.14 -2.78
C ASP A 56 -3.41 8.35 -1.81
N GLU A 57 -4.29 7.54 -2.36
CA GLU A 57 -5.05 6.57 -1.60
C GLU A 57 -4.52 5.20 -1.96
N ILE A 58 -3.87 4.56 -1.01
CA ILE A 58 -3.30 3.23 -1.21
C ILE A 58 -4.17 2.21 -0.51
N GLN A 59 -4.67 1.26 -1.28
CA GLN A 59 -5.50 0.19 -0.75
C GLN A 59 -4.78 -1.14 -0.92
N LEU A 60 -4.70 -1.90 0.16
CA LEU A 60 -4.08 -3.22 0.16
C LEU A 60 -5.17 -4.26 0.35
N VAL A 61 -5.23 -5.20 -0.56
CA VAL A 61 -6.21 -6.30 -0.51
C VAL A 61 -5.44 -7.61 -0.41
N GLN A 62 -5.63 -8.30 0.69
CA GLN A 62 -4.93 -9.56 0.91
C GLN A 62 -5.64 -10.68 0.16
N ILE A 63 -4.86 -11.47 -0.57
CA ILE A 63 -5.39 -12.62 -1.30
C ILE A 63 -5.36 -13.83 -0.38
N ILE A 64 -6.51 -14.46 -0.22
CA ILE A 64 -6.62 -15.66 0.60
C ILE A 64 -6.67 -16.85 -0.35
N TYR A 65 -5.67 -17.72 -0.25
CA TYR A 65 -5.69 -18.94 -1.04
C TYR A 65 -6.50 -19.98 -0.31
N GLY A 66 -7.41 -20.52 -0.97
CA GLY A 66 -8.21 -21.40 -0.56
C GLY A 66 -8.29 -22.45 0.10
N GLY A 67 -8.27 -22.57 0.27
CA GLY A 67 -8.56 -23.54 0.88
C GLY A 67 -9.62 -23.82 1.57
#